data_b05bce5a7ddd6c40ab27d68c5bdd9303
#
_entry.id   b05bce5a7ddd6c40ab27d68c5bdd9303
#
_cell.length_a   1.000
_cell.length_b   1.000
_cell.length_c   1.000
_cell.angle_alpha   90.00
_cell.angle_beta   90.00
_cell.angle_gamma   90.00
#
_symmetry.space_group_name_H-M   'P 1'
#
loop_
_entity.id
_entity.type
_entity.pdbx_description
1 polymer ?
#
loop_
_entity_poly.entity_id
_entity_poly.type
_entity_poly.pdbx_seq_one_letter_code
_entity_poly.pdbx_strand_id
1 'polypeptide(L)'
;MEDFKIGWEEWASFPKLGISALKIKTDTGAKTSALHANNIRLAGTANNRKVIFELSPDVEQPEVRILCSAKVIDQREVTSSNGVSELRYIISTPIKIGPKTWDIEISLTNRESMSFRMILGRQALEKLTVIPDASFIQARLSYEKYQKIIKNKPSFGSLKIAILTMSPTNYSIKRFIEVAEKLNHEVDVINTKRCYLNINSRNPEIHYDGAPLPHYDAVIPRIGASVTFYGMAVVRQFQAMGTYCVNSADAIGSSRDKLAAHQILVRHKIPMPDTAFASSPKDTKNLIALTGGSPLILKLLSSTGGRGVVLAETSKAASAVIGAFQGLDANFISQEFIKEAGGSDLRCFVVGRKVVASMLRTAAEGEFKSNLHAGGTGSPVHITKEEREIAVRASRVLGLNIAGVDIIRTNDGPKVLEVNSSPGLEGIESTSKVDVASAIVKFIESNVRSLRSIK
;
A
#
# COMPACT_ATOMS: atom_id res chain seq x y z
N MET A 1 10.15 49.27 5.93
CA MET A 1 9.42 48.15 5.30
C MET A 1 8.66 47.45 6.41
N GLU A 2 7.33 47.42 6.35
CA GLU A 2 6.55 46.71 7.35
C GLU A 2 6.94 45.24 7.38
N ASP A 3 7.21 44.76 8.61
CA ASP A 3 7.61 43.39 8.88
C ASP A 3 6.43 42.45 8.58
N PHE A 4 6.50 41.65 7.52
CA PHE A 4 5.41 40.73 7.16
C PHE A 4 5.38 39.56 8.13
N LYS A 5 4.34 39.52 8.97
CA LYS A 5 4.17 38.58 10.06
C LYS A 5 3.32 37.38 9.60
N ILE A 6 3.75 36.16 9.99
CA ILE A 6 3.00 34.91 9.79
C ILE A 6 2.99 34.10 11.09
N GLY A 7 1.97 33.25 11.24
CA GLY A 7 1.86 32.34 12.40
C GLY A 7 2.73 31.09 12.25
N TRP A 8 2.72 30.23 13.30
CA TRP A 8 3.37 28.93 13.24
C TRP A 8 2.68 27.99 12.25
N GLU A 9 1.41 28.24 11.92
CA GLU A 9 0.68 27.65 10.82
C GLU A 9 -0.07 28.73 10.05
N GLU A 10 -0.15 28.57 8.72
CA GLU A 10 -0.75 29.51 7.79
C GLU A 10 -1.45 28.84 6.62
N TRP A 11 -2.30 29.62 5.93
CA TRP A 11 -2.81 29.25 4.63
C TRP A 11 -1.91 29.78 3.51
N ALA A 12 -1.56 28.87 2.60
CA ALA A 12 -0.79 29.20 1.40
C ALA A 12 -1.49 28.70 0.13
N SER A 13 -1.17 29.33 -1.00
CA SER A 13 -1.51 28.82 -2.33
C SER A 13 -0.26 28.78 -3.21
N PHE A 14 -0.29 27.90 -4.23
CA PHE A 14 0.80 27.72 -5.19
C PHE A 14 0.22 27.82 -6.61
N PRO A 15 0.12 29.05 -7.17
CA PRO A 15 -0.59 29.28 -8.43
C PRO A 15 -0.06 28.44 -9.60
N LYS A 16 1.28 28.29 -9.71
CA LYS A 16 1.91 27.49 -10.78
C LYS A 16 1.73 25.98 -10.62
N LEU A 17 1.35 25.50 -9.43
CA LEU A 17 1.06 24.09 -9.18
C LEU A 17 -0.45 23.78 -9.20
N GLY A 18 -1.31 24.79 -9.41
CA GLY A 18 -2.76 24.62 -9.34
C GLY A 18 -3.32 24.42 -7.92
N ILE A 19 -2.51 24.68 -6.88
CA ILE A 19 -2.90 24.53 -5.48
C ILE A 19 -3.50 25.85 -4.99
N SER A 20 -4.81 25.89 -4.86
CA SER A 20 -5.55 27.10 -4.46
C SER A 20 -5.61 27.33 -2.96
N ALA A 21 -5.46 26.29 -2.14
CA ALA A 21 -5.41 26.36 -0.68
C ALA A 21 -4.62 25.18 -0.11
N LEU A 22 -3.75 25.44 0.83
CA LEU A 22 -2.99 24.42 1.57
C LEU A 22 -2.65 24.96 2.95
N LYS A 23 -2.92 24.19 4.01
CA LYS A 23 -2.40 24.48 5.35
C LYS A 23 -0.93 24.08 5.41
N ILE A 24 -0.09 25.03 5.81
CA ILE A 24 1.35 24.85 5.94
C ILE A 24 1.80 25.10 7.38
N LYS A 25 2.87 24.44 7.80
CA LYS A 25 3.53 24.68 9.08
C LYS A 25 4.84 25.41 8.83
N THR A 26 5.12 26.51 9.55
CA THR A 26 6.45 27.13 9.59
C THR A 26 7.41 26.26 10.37
N ASP A 27 8.58 26.00 9.84
CA ASP A 27 9.58 25.13 10.47
C ASP A 27 10.97 25.82 10.44
N THR A 28 11.27 26.55 11.49
CA THR A 28 12.55 27.23 11.67
C THR A 28 13.72 26.27 11.89
N GLY A 29 13.46 25.01 12.23
CA GLY A 29 14.47 23.94 12.33
C GLY A 29 14.90 23.38 10.99
N ALA A 30 14.00 23.34 10.00
CA ALA A 30 14.29 22.84 8.66
C ALA A 30 14.97 23.91 7.80
N LYS A 31 16.04 23.54 7.07
CA LYS A 31 16.72 24.46 6.13
C LYS A 31 15.84 24.73 4.90
N THR A 32 15.32 23.69 4.27
CA THR A 32 14.52 23.75 3.04
C THR A 32 13.06 23.37 3.30
N SER A 33 12.15 23.91 2.49
CA SER A 33 10.74 23.54 2.53
C SER A 33 10.54 22.14 1.98
N ALA A 34 9.50 21.44 2.47
CA ALA A 34 9.14 20.11 2.00
C ALA A 34 7.63 20.00 1.75
N LEU A 35 7.25 19.54 0.56
CA LEU A 35 5.86 19.35 0.14
C LEU A 35 5.56 17.87 0.01
N HIS A 36 4.40 17.46 0.49
CA HIS A 36 3.89 16.11 0.26
C HIS A 36 3.66 15.87 -1.23
N ALA A 37 4.25 14.81 -1.74
CA ALA A 37 4.10 14.39 -3.12
C ALA A 37 3.98 12.86 -3.20
N ASN A 38 2.97 12.41 -3.92
CA ASN A 38 2.75 11.01 -4.26
C ASN A 38 2.96 10.79 -5.75
N ASN A 39 3.21 9.55 -6.14
CA ASN A 39 3.31 9.15 -7.54
C ASN A 39 4.25 10.03 -8.37
N ILE A 40 5.42 10.37 -7.77
CA ILE A 40 6.41 11.23 -8.39
C ILE A 40 6.99 10.54 -9.64
N ARG A 41 6.91 11.21 -10.78
CA ARG A 41 7.42 10.72 -12.08
C ARG A 41 8.20 11.81 -12.78
N LEU A 42 9.31 11.42 -13.41
CA LEU A 42 10.04 12.30 -14.30
C LEU A 42 9.39 12.30 -15.70
N ALA A 43 9.31 13.48 -16.28
CA ALA A 43 8.86 13.72 -17.65
C ALA A 43 9.78 14.74 -18.33
N GLY A 44 9.74 14.80 -19.66
CA GLY A 44 10.55 15.74 -20.46
C GLY A 44 11.89 15.17 -20.91
N THR A 45 12.69 16.01 -21.59
CA THR A 45 14.02 15.66 -22.09
C THR A 45 15.10 15.97 -21.06
N ALA A 46 16.34 15.49 -21.31
CA ALA A 46 17.47 15.70 -20.39
C ALA A 46 17.71 17.17 -20.01
N ASN A 47 17.45 18.10 -20.94
CA ASN A 47 17.64 19.55 -20.73
C ASN A 47 16.39 20.27 -20.20
N ASN A 48 15.23 19.60 -20.14
CA ASN A 48 13.97 20.18 -19.64
C ASN A 48 13.21 19.15 -18.80
N ARG A 49 13.86 18.69 -17.72
CA ARG A 49 13.26 17.72 -16.81
C ARG A 49 12.13 18.37 -16.02
N LYS A 50 10.98 17.74 -16.06
CA LYS A 50 9.81 18.07 -15.24
C LYS A 50 9.51 16.91 -14.31
N VAL A 51 8.99 17.22 -13.15
CA VAL A 51 8.40 16.24 -12.24
C VAL A 51 6.89 16.41 -12.26
N ILE A 52 6.19 15.29 -12.37
CA ILE A 52 4.73 15.20 -12.23
C ILE A 52 4.47 14.44 -10.95
N PHE A 53 3.59 14.95 -10.10
CA PHE A 53 3.25 14.34 -8.82
C PHE A 53 1.82 14.68 -8.39
N GLU A 54 1.28 13.88 -7.49
CA GLU A 54 -0.03 14.09 -6.90
C GLU A 54 0.09 14.66 -5.49
N LEU A 55 -0.72 15.66 -5.19
CA LEU A 55 -0.90 16.23 -3.86
C LEU A 55 -2.33 16.04 -3.40
N SER A 56 -2.53 15.50 -2.20
CA SER A 56 -3.79 15.59 -1.47
C SER A 56 -3.70 16.76 -0.49
N PRO A 57 -4.37 17.91 -0.75
CA PRO A 57 -4.17 19.12 0.04
C PRO A 57 -4.80 19.03 1.42
N ASP A 58 -5.91 18.29 1.55
CA ASP A 58 -6.64 18.11 2.81
C ASP A 58 -6.34 16.75 3.42
N VAL A 59 -5.94 16.73 4.69
CA VAL A 59 -5.67 15.50 5.44
C VAL A 59 -6.97 14.73 5.72
N GLU A 60 -8.08 15.45 5.90
CA GLU A 60 -9.40 14.88 6.19
C GLU A 60 -10.10 14.36 4.93
N GLN A 61 -9.72 14.86 3.74
CA GLN A 61 -10.26 14.45 2.43
C GLN A 61 -9.16 13.94 1.50
N PRO A 62 -8.51 12.81 1.80
CA PRO A 62 -7.38 12.29 1.05
C PRO A 62 -7.75 11.82 -0.37
N GLU A 63 -9.03 11.68 -0.68
CA GLU A 63 -9.55 11.41 -2.02
C GLU A 63 -9.45 12.61 -2.97
N VAL A 64 -9.33 13.82 -2.44
CA VAL A 64 -9.07 15.03 -3.23
C VAL A 64 -7.60 15.01 -3.64
N ARG A 65 -7.33 14.82 -4.90
CA ARG A 65 -5.97 14.81 -5.45
C ARG A 65 -5.82 15.85 -6.53
N ILE A 66 -4.74 16.62 -6.45
CA ILE A 66 -4.34 17.60 -7.44
C ILE A 66 -3.12 17.06 -8.16
N LEU A 67 -3.19 16.97 -9.48
CA LEU A 67 -2.04 16.66 -10.31
C LEU A 67 -1.21 17.93 -10.50
N CYS A 68 0.02 17.90 -10.03
CA CYS A 68 0.98 19.00 -10.10
C CYS A 68 2.08 18.67 -11.10
N SER A 69 2.57 19.68 -11.80
CA SER A 69 3.76 19.57 -12.65
C SER A 69 4.70 20.75 -12.41
N ALA A 70 5.98 20.48 -12.28
CA ALA A 70 6.99 21.51 -12.08
C ALA A 70 8.31 21.14 -12.75
N LYS A 71 9.13 22.17 -13.11
CA LYS A 71 10.50 21.97 -13.57
C LYS A 71 11.36 21.50 -12.40
N VAL A 72 12.16 20.46 -12.60
CA VAL A 72 13.18 20.02 -11.65
C VAL A 72 14.37 20.95 -11.76
N ILE A 73 14.75 21.57 -10.66
CA ILE A 73 15.93 22.43 -10.60
C ILE A 73 17.16 21.72 -10.05
N ASP A 74 16.92 20.68 -9.21
CA ASP A 74 17.99 19.92 -8.57
C ASP A 74 17.48 18.57 -8.05
N GLN A 75 18.41 17.69 -7.67
CA GLN A 75 18.15 16.44 -6.98
C GLN A 75 19.17 16.29 -5.85
N ARG A 76 18.72 16.27 -4.61
CA ARG A 76 19.58 16.28 -3.41
C ARG A 76 19.23 15.17 -2.46
N GLU A 77 20.22 14.69 -1.76
CA GLU A 77 20.01 13.88 -0.57
C GLU A 77 19.58 14.79 0.59
N VAL A 78 18.45 14.47 1.18
CA VAL A 78 17.87 15.22 2.31
C VAL A 78 17.66 14.26 3.48
N THR A 79 18.32 14.56 4.59
CA THR A 79 18.15 13.82 5.84
C THR A 79 16.91 14.33 6.58
N SER A 80 15.99 13.43 6.88
CA SER A 80 14.81 13.76 7.69
C SER A 80 15.14 13.89 9.18
N SER A 81 14.25 14.50 9.96
CA SER A 81 14.38 14.58 11.43
C SER A 81 14.54 13.23 12.11
N ASN A 82 14.15 12.13 11.45
CA ASN A 82 14.30 10.76 11.94
C ASN A 82 15.67 10.13 11.55
N GLY A 83 16.60 10.91 10.99
CA GLY A 83 17.93 10.44 10.58
C GLY A 83 17.96 9.63 9.27
N VAL A 84 16.83 9.49 8.56
CA VAL A 84 16.79 8.78 7.27
C VAL A 84 17.10 9.74 6.14
N SER A 85 18.13 9.44 5.35
CA SER A 85 18.46 10.16 4.13
C SER A 85 17.69 9.60 2.93
N GLU A 86 17.15 10.51 2.12
CA GLU A 86 16.36 10.21 0.94
C GLU A 86 16.74 11.15 -0.20
N LEU A 87 16.93 10.61 -1.40
CA LEU A 87 17.18 11.41 -2.60
C LEU A 87 15.87 12.05 -3.07
N ARG A 88 15.78 13.38 -3.06
CA ARG A 88 14.57 14.15 -3.37
C ARG A 88 14.75 15.08 -4.56
N TYR A 89 13.68 15.19 -5.35
CA TYR A 89 13.60 16.23 -6.39
C TYR A 89 13.30 17.58 -5.76
N ILE A 90 14.00 18.60 -6.24
CA ILE A 90 13.83 20.01 -5.83
C ILE A 90 13.16 20.77 -6.98
N ILE A 91 12.09 21.49 -6.65
CA ILE A 91 11.39 22.38 -7.58
C ILE A 91 11.43 23.81 -7.08
N SER A 92 11.31 24.77 -7.98
CA SER A 92 11.09 26.19 -7.63
C SER A 92 9.70 26.61 -8.08
N THR A 93 8.97 27.27 -7.19
CA THR A 93 7.59 27.69 -7.44
C THR A 93 7.22 28.91 -6.58
N PRO A 94 6.38 29.84 -7.08
CA PRO A 94 5.85 30.92 -6.26
C PRO A 94 4.87 30.35 -5.21
N ILE A 95 5.07 30.77 -3.96
CA ILE A 95 4.13 30.64 -2.85
C ILE A 95 3.43 31.96 -2.64
N LYS A 96 2.14 31.92 -2.34
CA LYS A 96 1.35 33.10 -1.95
C LYS A 96 0.76 32.89 -0.56
N ILE A 97 1.07 33.80 0.36
CA ILE A 97 0.51 33.89 1.72
C ILE A 97 -0.05 35.29 1.91
N GLY A 98 -1.32 35.41 2.19
CA GLY A 98 -1.99 36.72 2.24
C GLY A 98 -1.78 37.52 0.95
N PRO A 99 -1.34 38.78 1.03
CA PRO A 99 -1.06 39.62 -0.13
C PRO A 99 0.32 39.35 -0.78
N LYS A 100 1.23 38.64 -0.10
CA LYS A 100 2.63 38.49 -0.52
C LYS A 100 2.83 37.23 -1.37
N THR A 101 3.64 37.36 -2.44
CA THR A 101 4.02 36.24 -3.31
C THR A 101 5.54 36.29 -3.55
N TRP A 102 6.22 35.12 -3.40
CA TRP A 102 7.64 35.00 -3.68
C TRP A 102 8.00 33.57 -4.11
N ASP A 103 9.10 33.41 -4.81
CA ASP A 103 9.58 32.08 -5.23
C ASP A 103 10.31 31.39 -4.09
N ILE A 104 10.05 30.08 -3.94
CA ILE A 104 10.72 29.23 -2.95
C ILE A 104 11.17 27.91 -3.57
N GLU A 105 12.24 27.35 -3.02
CA GLU A 105 12.63 25.96 -3.29
C GLU A 105 11.90 25.00 -2.38
N ILE A 106 11.41 23.90 -2.98
CA ILE A 106 10.64 22.88 -2.27
C ILE A 106 11.19 21.51 -2.63
N SER A 107 11.51 20.69 -1.62
CA SER A 107 11.79 19.26 -1.78
C SER A 107 10.49 18.47 -1.82
N LEU A 108 10.36 17.54 -2.77
CA LEU A 108 9.21 16.65 -2.89
C LEU A 108 9.47 15.36 -2.12
N THR A 109 8.58 15.01 -1.20
CA THR A 109 8.71 13.81 -0.36
C THR A 109 7.35 13.32 0.12
N ASN A 110 7.28 12.08 0.55
CA ASN A 110 6.06 11.55 1.14
C ASN A 110 5.90 12.03 2.59
N ARG A 111 4.91 12.87 2.84
CA ARG A 111 4.52 13.39 4.16
C ARG A 111 3.10 12.96 4.57
N GLU A 112 2.61 11.85 4.05
CA GLU A 112 1.22 11.45 4.23
C GLU A 112 0.84 11.12 5.67
N SER A 113 1.79 10.61 6.45
CA SER A 113 1.59 10.33 7.88
C SER A 113 1.70 11.59 8.77
N MET A 114 2.05 12.74 8.18
CA MET A 114 2.26 13.99 8.91
C MET A 114 0.97 14.82 8.95
N SER A 115 0.77 15.56 10.05
CA SER A 115 -0.38 16.47 10.23
C SER A 115 -0.42 17.60 9.19
N PHE A 116 0.74 17.98 8.66
CA PHE A 116 0.85 19.02 7.62
C PHE A 116 1.45 18.45 6.34
N ARG A 117 0.76 18.71 5.23
CA ARG A 117 1.23 18.34 3.89
C ARG A 117 2.46 19.12 3.44
N MET A 118 2.73 20.24 4.09
CA MET A 118 3.89 21.06 3.80
C MET A 118 4.49 21.66 5.06
N ILE A 119 5.82 21.77 5.08
CA ILE A 119 6.58 22.60 5.99
C ILE A 119 7.30 23.70 5.20
N LEU A 120 7.30 24.91 5.76
CA LEU A 120 7.99 26.07 5.21
C LEU A 120 9.32 26.25 5.97
N GLY A 121 10.44 25.93 5.33
CA GLY A 121 11.77 25.96 5.92
C GLY A 121 12.37 27.36 5.95
N ARG A 122 13.51 27.53 6.67
CA ARG A 122 14.17 28.82 6.92
C ARG A 122 14.49 29.63 5.67
N GLN A 123 14.89 28.96 4.57
CA GLN A 123 15.18 29.66 3.31
C GLN A 123 13.96 30.37 2.73
N ALA A 124 12.78 29.81 2.91
CA ALA A 124 11.54 30.43 2.46
C ALA A 124 10.98 31.46 3.45
N LEU A 125 11.49 31.46 4.68
CA LEU A 125 11.12 32.39 5.76
C LEU A 125 11.99 33.65 5.81
N GLU A 126 12.98 33.78 4.94
CA GLU A 126 13.83 34.98 4.87
C GLU A 126 12.97 36.24 4.73
N LYS A 127 13.27 37.28 5.54
CA LYS A 127 12.52 38.54 5.58
C LYS A 127 11.06 38.43 6.03
N LEU A 128 10.73 37.38 6.78
CA LEU A 128 9.43 37.19 7.45
C LEU A 128 9.61 37.10 8.96
N THR A 129 8.64 37.60 9.72
CA THR A 129 8.60 37.40 11.18
C THR A 129 7.60 36.30 11.49
N VAL A 130 8.05 35.21 12.11
CA VAL A 130 7.19 34.11 12.57
C VAL A 130 6.75 34.39 14.00
N ILE A 131 5.45 34.38 14.25
CA ILE A 131 4.84 34.50 15.59
C ILE A 131 4.49 33.10 16.08
N PRO A 132 5.24 32.54 17.06
CA PRO A 132 5.11 31.12 17.46
C PRO A 132 3.81 30.75 18.17
N ASP A 133 3.13 31.68 18.77
CA ASP A 133 1.90 31.53 19.53
C ASP A 133 0.64 31.91 18.75
N ALA A 134 0.78 32.29 17.47
CA ALA A 134 -0.34 32.68 16.61
C ALA A 134 -0.48 31.75 15.41
N SER A 135 -1.74 31.49 15.04
CA SER A 135 -2.14 30.68 13.87
C SER A 135 -2.96 31.50 12.91
N PHE A 136 -2.76 31.33 11.60
CA PHE A 136 -3.58 31.93 10.54
C PHE A 136 -3.72 33.46 10.68
N ILE A 137 -2.58 34.13 10.85
CA ILE A 137 -2.52 35.61 10.93
C ILE A 137 -2.95 36.24 9.62
N GLN A 138 -2.63 35.57 8.49
CA GLN A 138 -2.92 36.04 7.17
C GLN A 138 -4.32 35.57 6.69
N ALA A 139 -4.77 36.07 5.55
CA ALA A 139 -6.09 35.76 4.99
C ALA A 139 -6.33 34.27 4.89
N ARG A 140 -7.44 33.79 5.46
CA ARG A 140 -7.84 32.39 5.41
C ARG A 140 -8.25 31.99 3.99
N LEU A 141 -7.77 30.82 3.55
CA LEU A 141 -8.24 30.14 2.37
C LEU A 141 -9.16 28.99 2.78
N SER A 142 -9.89 28.41 1.81
CA SER A 142 -10.82 27.31 2.09
C SER A 142 -10.60 26.16 1.11
N TYR A 143 -10.70 24.94 1.61
CA TYR A 143 -10.71 23.71 0.81
C TYR A 143 -12.00 23.54 -0.02
N GLU A 144 -13.04 24.35 0.20
CA GLU A 144 -14.29 24.32 -0.61
C GLU A 144 -14.03 24.49 -2.10
N LYS A 145 -12.97 25.22 -2.47
CA LYS A 145 -12.56 25.36 -3.87
C LYS A 145 -12.27 24.01 -4.54
N TYR A 146 -11.86 23.00 -3.77
CA TYR A 146 -11.61 21.64 -4.26
C TYR A 146 -12.88 20.81 -4.38
N GLN A 147 -13.97 21.15 -3.69
CA GLN A 147 -15.25 20.44 -3.81
C GLN A 147 -15.85 20.57 -5.23
N LYS A 148 -15.56 21.66 -5.93
CA LYS A 148 -15.92 21.80 -7.35
C LYS A 148 -15.17 20.80 -8.23
N ILE A 149 -13.94 20.45 -7.88
CA ILE A 149 -13.14 19.41 -8.58
C ILE A 149 -13.77 18.04 -8.38
N ILE A 150 -14.32 17.77 -7.19
CA ILE A 150 -15.03 16.52 -6.89
C ILE A 150 -16.37 16.46 -7.64
N LYS A 151 -17.14 17.56 -7.66
CA LYS A 151 -18.46 17.63 -8.31
C LYS A 151 -18.36 17.65 -9.84
N ASN A 152 -17.31 18.26 -10.39
CA ASN A 152 -17.03 18.31 -11.83
C ASN A 152 -16.07 17.19 -12.27
N LYS A 153 -16.05 16.04 -11.61
CA LYS A 153 -15.37 14.87 -12.18
C LYS A 153 -15.99 14.63 -13.56
N PRO A 154 -15.25 14.80 -14.66
CA PRO A 154 -15.75 14.36 -15.94
C PRO A 154 -16.19 12.93 -15.76
N SER A 155 -17.36 12.57 -16.24
CA SER A 155 -17.77 11.17 -16.38
C SER A 155 -16.80 10.56 -17.38
N PHE A 156 -15.67 10.06 -16.90
CA PHE A 156 -14.79 9.28 -17.74
C PHE A 156 -15.57 8.04 -18.14
N GLY A 157 -15.57 7.76 -19.44
CA GLY A 157 -16.29 6.64 -20.01
C GLY A 157 -15.99 5.31 -19.32
N SER A 158 -16.73 4.30 -19.69
CA SER A 158 -16.53 2.92 -19.26
C SER A 158 -15.05 2.52 -19.28
N LEU A 159 -14.58 1.90 -18.18
CA LEU A 159 -13.27 1.24 -18.15
C LEU A 159 -13.43 -0.20 -18.66
N LYS A 160 -12.43 -0.69 -19.38
CA LYS A 160 -12.31 -2.10 -19.70
C LYS A 160 -11.35 -2.77 -18.72
N ILE A 161 -11.88 -3.67 -17.88
CA ILE A 161 -11.14 -4.30 -16.77
C ILE A 161 -10.96 -5.78 -17.03
N ALA A 162 -9.74 -6.30 -16.93
CA ALA A 162 -9.46 -7.72 -16.96
C ALA A 162 -9.34 -8.26 -15.52
N ILE A 163 -9.97 -9.40 -15.25
CA ILE A 163 -9.79 -10.16 -14.00
C ILE A 163 -9.02 -11.44 -14.32
N LEU A 164 -7.78 -11.54 -13.84
CA LEU A 164 -6.96 -12.74 -14.00
C LEU A 164 -7.27 -13.75 -12.90
N THR A 165 -7.78 -14.92 -13.24
CA THR A 165 -8.14 -15.94 -12.25
C THR A 165 -8.05 -17.35 -12.80
N MET A 166 -7.93 -18.34 -11.91
CA MET A 166 -8.11 -19.77 -12.21
C MET A 166 -9.50 -20.27 -11.84
N SER A 167 -10.30 -19.46 -11.13
CA SER A 167 -11.59 -19.86 -10.58
C SER A 167 -12.66 -18.80 -10.88
N PRO A 168 -13.19 -18.76 -12.11
CA PRO A 168 -14.11 -17.73 -12.58
C PRO A 168 -15.45 -17.68 -11.80
N THR A 169 -15.84 -18.79 -11.19
CA THR A 169 -17.10 -18.90 -10.43
C THR A 169 -17.01 -18.48 -8.97
N ASN A 170 -15.82 -18.10 -8.51
CA ASN A 170 -15.57 -17.72 -7.11
C ASN A 170 -16.38 -16.47 -6.72
N TYR A 171 -16.85 -16.41 -5.45
CA TYR A 171 -17.57 -15.27 -4.90
C TYR A 171 -16.94 -13.92 -5.25
N SER A 172 -15.62 -13.78 -5.00
CA SER A 172 -14.92 -12.52 -5.26
C SER A 172 -15.01 -12.08 -6.73
N ILE A 173 -14.97 -13.03 -7.67
CA ILE A 173 -15.06 -12.71 -9.10
C ILE A 173 -16.45 -12.22 -9.46
N LYS A 174 -17.50 -12.91 -8.98
CA LYS A 174 -18.90 -12.50 -9.17
C LYS A 174 -19.13 -11.08 -8.63
N ARG A 175 -18.60 -10.80 -7.43
CA ARG A 175 -18.70 -9.46 -6.82
C ARG A 175 -18.03 -8.38 -7.65
N PHE A 176 -16.83 -8.63 -8.18
CA PHE A 176 -16.16 -7.66 -9.05
C PHE A 176 -16.93 -7.38 -10.33
N ILE A 177 -17.48 -8.41 -10.97
CA ILE A 177 -18.32 -8.28 -12.17
C ILE A 177 -19.55 -7.42 -11.84
N GLU A 178 -20.32 -7.83 -10.83
CA GLU A 178 -21.54 -7.12 -10.40
C GLU A 178 -21.30 -5.64 -10.13
N VAL A 179 -20.23 -5.32 -9.38
CA VAL A 179 -19.92 -3.93 -9.04
C VAL A 179 -19.42 -3.14 -10.24
N ALA A 180 -18.56 -3.72 -11.05
CA ALA A 180 -18.02 -3.05 -12.23
C ALA A 180 -19.14 -2.72 -13.24
N GLU A 181 -20.05 -3.65 -13.49
CA GLU A 181 -21.24 -3.45 -14.34
C GLU A 181 -22.16 -2.34 -13.78
N LYS A 182 -22.43 -2.34 -12.46
CA LYS A 182 -23.18 -1.26 -11.79
C LYS A 182 -22.55 0.13 -11.95
N LEU A 183 -21.21 0.17 -12.13
CA LEU A 183 -20.46 1.39 -12.37
C LEU A 183 -20.22 1.66 -13.87
N ASN A 184 -20.93 0.94 -14.75
CA ASN A 184 -20.84 1.03 -16.21
C ASN A 184 -19.43 0.73 -16.76
N HIS A 185 -18.74 -0.27 -16.19
CA HIS A 185 -17.46 -0.78 -16.71
C HIS A 185 -17.65 -2.10 -17.41
N GLU A 186 -16.80 -2.38 -18.40
CA GLU A 186 -16.70 -3.67 -19.08
C GLU A 186 -15.72 -4.58 -18.34
N VAL A 187 -16.07 -5.85 -18.16
CA VAL A 187 -15.24 -6.83 -17.45
C VAL A 187 -15.05 -8.09 -18.27
N ASP A 188 -13.78 -8.45 -18.50
CA ASP A 188 -13.40 -9.75 -19.05
C ASP A 188 -12.74 -10.62 -17.98
N VAL A 189 -13.22 -11.85 -17.79
CA VAL A 189 -12.64 -12.83 -16.88
C VAL A 189 -11.71 -13.75 -17.67
N ILE A 190 -10.43 -13.68 -17.36
CA ILE A 190 -9.36 -14.34 -18.11
C ILE A 190 -8.73 -15.45 -17.28
N ASN A 191 -8.73 -16.66 -17.81
CA ASN A 191 -8.00 -17.78 -17.21
C ASN A 191 -6.50 -17.57 -17.37
N THR A 192 -5.82 -17.32 -16.25
CA THR A 192 -4.39 -16.99 -16.23
C THR A 192 -3.51 -18.01 -16.97
N LYS A 193 -3.80 -19.32 -16.87
CA LYS A 193 -3.01 -20.38 -17.51
C LYS A 193 -3.19 -20.48 -19.02
N ARG A 194 -4.26 -19.90 -19.56
CA ARG A 194 -4.54 -19.89 -21.00
C ARG A 194 -3.93 -18.70 -21.73
N CYS A 195 -3.40 -17.73 -21.00
CA CYS A 195 -2.64 -16.64 -21.62
C CYS A 195 -1.32 -17.18 -22.17
N TYR A 196 -0.87 -16.68 -23.31
CA TYR A 196 0.50 -16.86 -23.80
C TYR A 196 1.05 -15.52 -24.28
N LEU A 197 2.34 -15.31 -24.06
CA LEU A 197 2.97 -14.00 -24.08
C LEU A 197 3.84 -13.84 -25.34
N ASN A 198 3.60 -12.79 -26.12
CA ASN A 198 4.50 -12.36 -27.17
C ASN A 198 5.43 -11.27 -26.58
N ILE A 199 6.66 -11.65 -26.26
CA ILE A 199 7.64 -10.77 -25.61
C ILE A 199 8.55 -10.17 -26.67
N ASN A 200 8.19 -8.99 -27.16
CA ASN A 200 9.03 -8.23 -28.08
C ASN A 200 9.04 -6.75 -27.71
N SER A 201 10.08 -6.05 -28.14
CA SER A 201 10.32 -4.65 -27.74
C SER A 201 9.43 -3.62 -28.44
N ARG A 202 8.82 -3.98 -29.58
CA ARG A 202 8.02 -3.04 -30.39
C ARG A 202 6.54 -3.10 -30.04
N ASN A 203 6.01 -4.32 -29.90
CA ASN A 203 4.59 -4.55 -29.67
C ASN A 203 4.42 -5.76 -28.73
N PRO A 204 4.62 -5.60 -27.41
CA PRO A 204 4.37 -6.67 -26.44
C PRO A 204 2.88 -6.99 -26.41
N GLU A 205 2.50 -8.28 -26.48
CA GLU A 205 1.11 -8.72 -26.54
C GLU A 205 0.86 -9.89 -25.59
N ILE A 206 -0.38 -10.06 -25.21
CA ILE A 206 -0.88 -11.27 -24.55
C ILE A 206 -1.94 -11.87 -25.47
N HIS A 207 -1.79 -13.12 -25.78
CA HIS A 207 -2.74 -13.87 -26.58
C HIS A 207 -3.59 -14.79 -25.70
N TYR A 208 -4.84 -14.97 -26.11
CA TYR A 208 -5.82 -15.83 -25.47
C TYR A 208 -6.77 -16.39 -26.53
N ASP A 209 -7.04 -17.70 -26.51
CA ASP A 209 -7.90 -18.37 -27.51
C ASP A 209 -7.54 -18.09 -28.96
N GLY A 210 -6.24 -18.03 -29.26
CA GLY A 210 -5.74 -17.86 -30.65
C GLY A 210 -5.67 -16.42 -31.13
N ALA A 211 -6.08 -15.43 -30.32
CA ALA A 211 -6.08 -14.02 -30.69
C ALA A 211 -5.38 -13.14 -29.63
N PRO A 212 -4.83 -11.99 -30.03
CA PRO A 212 -4.32 -11.02 -29.06
C PRO A 212 -5.48 -10.47 -28.23
N LEU A 213 -5.23 -10.33 -26.92
CA LEU A 213 -6.18 -9.67 -26.02
C LEU A 213 -6.31 -8.18 -26.39
N PRO A 214 -7.50 -7.60 -26.25
CA PRO A 214 -7.70 -6.17 -26.44
C PRO A 214 -6.94 -5.37 -25.36
N HIS A 215 -6.84 -4.07 -25.57
CA HIS A 215 -6.31 -3.18 -24.54
C HIS A 215 -7.26 -3.12 -23.34
N TYR A 216 -6.71 -3.28 -22.14
CA TYR A 216 -7.41 -3.09 -20.88
C TYR A 216 -6.90 -1.84 -20.16
N ASP A 217 -7.80 -1.12 -19.51
CA ASP A 217 -7.46 0.02 -18.66
C ASP A 217 -6.88 -0.42 -17.32
N ALA A 218 -7.39 -1.53 -16.81
CA ALA A 218 -6.95 -2.09 -15.55
C ALA A 218 -6.97 -3.62 -15.53
N VAL A 219 -6.13 -4.18 -14.67
CA VAL A 219 -6.11 -5.61 -14.35
C VAL A 219 -6.29 -5.81 -12.85
N ILE A 220 -7.19 -6.70 -12.47
CA ILE A 220 -7.37 -7.23 -11.11
C ILE A 220 -6.73 -8.61 -11.06
N PRO A 221 -5.49 -8.75 -10.55
CA PRO A 221 -4.85 -10.06 -10.47
C PRO A 221 -5.37 -10.83 -9.24
N ARG A 222 -5.99 -11.98 -9.52
CA ARG A 222 -6.42 -12.96 -8.52
C ARG A 222 -5.57 -14.21 -8.60
N ILE A 223 -4.25 -14.00 -8.41
CA ILE A 223 -3.24 -15.04 -8.59
C ILE A 223 -3.19 -15.94 -7.36
N GLY A 224 -3.51 -17.22 -7.56
CA GLY A 224 -3.40 -18.26 -6.53
C GLY A 224 -1.98 -18.81 -6.38
N ALA A 225 -1.73 -19.57 -5.30
CA ALA A 225 -0.41 -20.13 -5.00
C ALA A 225 0.12 -21.06 -6.12
N SER A 226 -0.76 -21.90 -6.67
CA SER A 226 -0.40 -22.90 -7.71
C SER A 226 0.02 -22.30 -9.05
N VAL A 227 -0.18 -21.00 -9.24
CA VAL A 227 0.11 -20.28 -10.49
C VAL A 227 0.92 -19.01 -10.28
N THR A 228 1.58 -18.88 -9.12
CA THR A 228 2.28 -17.65 -8.76
C THR A 228 3.29 -17.22 -9.81
N PHE A 229 4.20 -18.10 -10.21
CA PHE A 229 5.22 -17.79 -11.21
C PHE A 229 4.63 -17.31 -12.53
N TYR A 230 3.73 -18.11 -13.10
CA TYR A 230 3.13 -17.80 -14.39
C TYR A 230 2.18 -16.60 -14.31
N GLY A 231 1.40 -16.50 -13.24
CA GLY A 231 0.51 -15.37 -13.02
C GLY A 231 1.26 -14.04 -12.90
N MET A 232 2.40 -14.04 -12.22
CA MET A 232 3.26 -12.84 -12.16
C MET A 232 3.83 -12.50 -13.54
N ALA A 233 4.20 -13.49 -14.36
CA ALA A 233 4.66 -13.25 -15.73
C ALA A 233 3.56 -12.57 -16.57
N VAL A 234 2.33 -13.05 -16.49
CA VAL A 234 1.18 -12.44 -17.19
C VAL A 234 0.93 -11.00 -16.68
N VAL A 235 0.95 -10.76 -15.36
CA VAL A 235 0.78 -9.42 -14.78
C VAL A 235 1.91 -8.49 -15.24
N ARG A 236 3.15 -8.97 -15.26
CA ARG A 236 4.32 -8.20 -15.73
C ARG A 236 4.20 -7.82 -17.21
N GLN A 237 3.65 -8.71 -18.04
CA GLN A 237 3.37 -8.42 -19.43
C GLN A 237 2.32 -7.31 -19.58
N PHE A 238 1.21 -7.36 -18.83
CA PHE A 238 0.24 -6.26 -18.79
C PHE A 238 0.87 -4.94 -18.38
N GLN A 239 1.76 -4.96 -17.38
CA GLN A 239 2.50 -3.77 -16.96
C GLN A 239 3.41 -3.24 -18.08
N ALA A 240 4.09 -4.12 -18.82
CA ALA A 240 4.92 -3.76 -20.00
C ALA A 240 4.07 -3.14 -21.12
N MET A 241 2.83 -3.57 -21.28
CA MET A 241 1.85 -2.99 -22.21
C MET A 241 1.24 -1.67 -21.72
N GLY A 242 1.63 -1.19 -20.54
CA GLY A 242 1.13 0.07 -19.95
C GLY A 242 -0.23 -0.03 -19.26
N THR A 243 -0.75 -1.23 -19.05
CA THR A 243 -2.02 -1.46 -18.33
C THR A 243 -1.83 -1.27 -16.82
N TYR A 244 -2.77 -0.60 -16.17
CA TYR A 244 -2.77 -0.47 -14.72
C TYR A 244 -3.08 -1.81 -14.04
N CYS A 245 -2.12 -2.39 -13.33
CA CYS A 245 -2.35 -3.57 -12.50
C CYS A 245 -2.53 -3.13 -11.04
N VAL A 246 -3.67 -3.46 -10.44
CA VAL A 246 -4.03 -2.98 -9.09
C VAL A 246 -3.01 -3.41 -8.03
N ASN A 247 -2.45 -4.62 -8.16
CA ASN A 247 -1.23 -5.06 -7.52
C ASN A 247 -0.20 -5.40 -8.61
N SER A 248 1.00 -4.89 -8.51
CA SER A 248 2.09 -5.20 -9.43
C SER A 248 2.58 -6.66 -9.28
N ALA A 249 3.23 -7.17 -10.30
CA ALA A 249 3.83 -8.51 -10.26
C ALA A 249 4.84 -8.65 -9.11
N ASP A 250 5.67 -7.63 -8.90
CA ASP A 250 6.70 -7.64 -7.85
C ASP A 250 6.10 -7.57 -6.44
N ALA A 251 5.05 -6.78 -6.24
CA ALA A 251 4.31 -6.74 -4.99
C ALA A 251 3.63 -8.09 -4.66
N ILE A 252 3.05 -8.74 -5.67
CA ILE A 252 2.49 -10.08 -5.54
C ILE A 252 3.59 -11.08 -5.15
N GLY A 253 4.73 -11.06 -5.84
CA GLY A 253 5.87 -11.92 -5.58
C GLY A 253 6.40 -11.75 -4.15
N SER A 254 6.67 -10.51 -3.76
CA SER A 254 7.16 -10.18 -2.41
C SER A 254 6.23 -10.63 -1.29
N SER A 255 4.92 -10.53 -1.49
CA SER A 255 3.94 -10.98 -0.48
C SER A 255 3.73 -12.50 -0.47
N ARG A 256 3.98 -13.18 -1.59
CA ARG A 256 3.86 -14.65 -1.71
C ARG A 256 5.02 -15.40 -1.08
N ASP A 257 6.20 -14.84 -1.17
CA ASP A 257 7.38 -15.34 -0.48
C ASP A 257 7.35 -14.90 0.98
N LYS A 258 6.98 -15.83 1.89
CA LYS A 258 6.85 -15.53 3.31
C LYS A 258 8.16 -15.00 3.91
N LEU A 259 9.31 -15.57 3.50
CA LEU A 259 10.60 -15.13 4.03
C LEU A 259 10.95 -13.73 3.54
N ALA A 260 10.82 -13.46 2.24
CA ALA A 260 11.04 -12.13 1.68
C ALA A 260 10.07 -11.09 2.28
N ALA A 261 8.78 -11.44 2.45
CA ALA A 261 7.81 -10.58 3.10
C ALA A 261 8.24 -10.20 4.52
N HIS A 262 8.66 -11.18 5.34
CA HIS A 262 9.14 -10.93 6.70
C HIS A 262 10.38 -10.03 6.71
N GLN A 263 11.36 -10.28 5.84
CA GLN A 263 12.57 -9.46 5.72
C GLN A 263 12.26 -8.01 5.33
N ILE A 264 11.31 -7.79 4.42
CA ILE A 264 10.85 -6.45 4.05
C ILE A 264 10.15 -5.78 5.24
N LEU A 265 9.27 -6.48 5.94
CA LEU A 265 8.56 -5.94 7.11
C LEU A 265 9.54 -5.54 8.23
N VAL A 266 10.54 -6.39 8.55
CA VAL A 266 11.58 -6.10 9.54
C VAL A 266 12.40 -4.87 9.15
N ARG A 267 12.84 -4.78 7.90
CA ARG A 267 13.58 -3.61 7.39
C ARG A 267 12.84 -2.31 7.65
N HIS A 268 11.51 -2.34 7.62
CA HIS A 268 10.64 -1.19 7.86
C HIS A 268 10.12 -1.10 9.30
N LYS A 269 10.69 -1.88 10.23
CA LYS A 269 10.31 -1.89 11.65
C LYS A 269 8.82 -2.11 11.87
N ILE A 270 8.22 -3.02 11.10
CA ILE A 270 6.85 -3.49 11.33
C ILE A 270 6.91 -4.60 12.39
N PRO A 271 6.20 -4.49 13.51
CA PRO A 271 6.17 -5.53 14.53
C PRO A 271 5.64 -6.86 14.00
N MET A 272 6.35 -7.94 14.30
CA MET A 272 6.01 -9.32 13.94
C MET A 272 6.36 -10.25 15.08
N PRO A 273 5.76 -11.44 15.18
CA PRO A 273 6.27 -12.48 16.06
C PRO A 273 7.72 -12.86 15.69
N ASP A 274 8.53 -13.16 16.67
CA ASP A 274 9.92 -13.56 16.43
C ASP A 274 9.97 -14.74 15.47
N THR A 275 10.73 -14.56 14.38
CA THR A 275 10.77 -15.50 13.27
C THR A 275 12.20 -15.84 12.93
N ALA A 276 12.50 -17.10 12.79
CA ALA A 276 13.82 -17.61 12.43
C ALA A 276 13.74 -18.55 11.23
N PHE A 277 14.83 -18.58 10.45
CA PHE A 277 15.00 -19.44 9.28
C PHE A 277 16.39 -20.07 9.31
N ALA A 278 16.47 -21.36 9.08
CA ALA A 278 17.74 -22.07 8.94
C ALA A 278 17.60 -23.19 7.91
N SER A 279 18.64 -23.37 7.10
CA SER A 279 18.72 -24.42 6.09
C SER A 279 19.43 -25.68 6.62
N SER A 280 20.34 -25.55 7.63
CA SER A 280 21.13 -26.64 8.14
C SER A 280 20.43 -27.38 9.29
N PRO A 281 20.38 -28.73 9.28
CA PRO A 281 19.88 -29.52 10.41
C PRO A 281 20.72 -29.35 11.70
N LYS A 282 21.99 -28.95 11.59
CA LYS A 282 22.85 -28.69 12.73
C LYS A 282 22.39 -27.52 13.61
N ASP A 283 21.60 -26.59 13.01
CA ASP A 283 21.16 -25.38 13.68
C ASP A 283 19.76 -25.48 14.31
N THR A 284 19.15 -26.67 14.30
CA THR A 284 17.77 -26.88 14.81
C THR A 284 17.59 -26.38 16.25
N LYS A 285 18.52 -26.64 17.15
CA LYS A 285 18.43 -26.19 18.55
C LYS A 285 18.51 -24.68 18.66
N ASN A 286 19.40 -24.05 17.90
CA ASN A 286 19.56 -22.59 17.86
C ASN A 286 18.32 -21.92 17.24
N LEU A 287 17.77 -22.50 16.17
CA LEU A 287 16.56 -22.05 15.53
C LEU A 287 15.37 -22.00 16.51
N ILE A 288 15.18 -23.05 17.29
CA ILE A 288 14.13 -23.13 18.32
C ILE A 288 14.37 -22.07 19.41
N ALA A 289 15.63 -21.90 19.86
CA ALA A 289 15.96 -20.91 20.88
C ALA A 289 15.72 -19.46 20.41
N LEU A 290 16.01 -19.14 19.14
CA LEU A 290 15.80 -17.81 18.56
C LEU A 290 14.32 -17.38 18.52
N THR A 291 13.39 -18.33 18.54
CA THR A 291 11.94 -18.06 18.56
C THR A 291 11.32 -18.20 19.94
N GLY A 292 12.14 -18.09 21.00
CA GLY A 292 11.67 -18.15 22.40
C GLY A 292 11.45 -19.56 22.95
N GLY A 293 11.81 -20.61 22.20
CA GLY A 293 11.61 -22.00 22.61
C GLY A 293 10.23 -22.53 22.20
N SER A 294 9.82 -23.63 22.87
CA SER A 294 8.50 -24.22 22.64
C SER A 294 7.51 -23.76 23.71
N PRO A 295 6.20 -23.59 23.36
CA PRO A 295 5.58 -23.91 22.05
C PRO A 295 5.96 -22.91 20.95
N LEU A 296 6.09 -23.41 19.71
CA LEU A 296 6.42 -22.59 18.54
C LEU A 296 5.64 -23.05 17.29
N ILE A 297 5.55 -22.17 16.30
CA ILE A 297 4.89 -22.44 15.02
C ILE A 297 5.95 -22.71 13.94
N LEU A 298 5.79 -23.82 13.22
CA LEU A 298 6.56 -24.15 12.03
C LEU A 298 5.69 -23.94 10.79
N LYS A 299 6.17 -23.17 9.81
CA LYS A 299 5.41 -22.83 8.59
C LYS A 299 6.22 -23.15 7.34
N LEU A 300 5.70 -24.01 6.47
CA LEU A 300 6.27 -24.23 5.14
C LEU A 300 6.18 -22.97 4.29
N LEU A 301 7.27 -22.60 3.60
CA LEU A 301 7.30 -21.41 2.74
C LEU A 301 6.39 -21.54 1.51
N SER A 302 6.28 -22.73 0.94
CA SER A 302 5.51 -23.02 -0.27
C SER A 302 4.02 -23.27 -0.04
N SER A 303 3.52 -23.19 1.19
CA SER A 303 2.14 -23.52 1.55
C SER A 303 1.24 -22.29 1.74
N THR A 304 -0.09 -22.47 1.57
CA THR A 304 -1.10 -21.44 1.74
C THR A 304 -2.36 -21.98 2.44
N GLY A 305 -3.17 -21.07 3.00
CA GLY A 305 -4.46 -21.42 3.61
C GLY A 305 -4.32 -22.25 4.89
N GLY A 306 -3.26 -22.06 5.66
CA GLY A 306 -3.00 -22.80 6.90
C GLY A 306 -2.48 -24.23 6.71
N ARG A 307 -2.37 -24.73 5.47
CA ARG A 307 -1.70 -26.00 5.19
C ARG A 307 -0.19 -25.82 5.41
N GLY A 308 0.47 -26.88 5.96
CA GLY A 308 1.88 -26.81 6.28
C GLY A 308 2.23 -25.84 7.42
N VAL A 309 1.28 -25.54 8.31
CA VAL A 309 1.49 -24.83 9.57
C VAL A 309 1.27 -25.81 10.71
N VAL A 310 2.29 -25.98 11.57
CA VAL A 310 2.30 -26.94 12.67
C VAL A 310 2.64 -26.23 13.98
N LEU A 311 1.84 -26.46 15.01
CA LEU A 311 2.16 -26.08 16.39
C LEU A 311 3.03 -27.19 16.99
N ALA A 312 4.21 -26.87 17.42
CA ALA A 312 5.11 -27.78 18.13
C ALA A 312 5.14 -27.40 19.61
N GLU A 313 4.39 -28.12 20.42
CA GLU A 313 4.21 -27.82 21.85
C GLU A 313 5.48 -28.08 22.69
N THR A 314 6.35 -28.96 22.23
CA THR A 314 7.59 -29.32 22.91
C THR A 314 8.80 -29.22 21.97
N SER A 315 9.99 -28.98 22.51
CA SER A 315 11.24 -28.96 21.72
C SER A 315 11.52 -30.29 21.02
N LYS A 316 11.08 -31.42 21.59
CA LYS A 316 11.19 -32.74 20.96
C LYS A 316 10.28 -32.81 19.72
N ALA A 317 9.03 -32.36 19.83
CA ALA A 317 8.10 -32.31 18.70
C ALA A 317 8.61 -31.35 17.63
N ALA A 318 9.08 -30.15 18.01
CA ALA A 318 9.69 -29.20 17.08
C ALA A 318 10.84 -29.80 16.30
N SER A 319 11.80 -30.46 17.00
CA SER A 319 12.94 -31.11 16.35
C SER A 319 12.52 -32.24 15.39
N ALA A 320 11.50 -33.02 15.73
CA ALA A 320 10.99 -34.08 14.87
C ALA A 320 10.36 -33.51 13.58
N VAL A 321 9.52 -32.45 13.68
CA VAL A 321 8.89 -31.81 12.52
C VAL A 321 9.94 -31.11 11.64
N ILE A 322 10.91 -30.42 12.25
CA ILE A 322 12.02 -29.81 11.52
C ILE A 322 12.81 -30.85 10.75
N GLY A 323 13.15 -31.98 11.40
CA GLY A 323 13.85 -33.09 10.75
C GLY A 323 13.05 -33.67 9.57
N ALA A 324 11.74 -33.81 9.72
CA ALA A 324 10.86 -34.27 8.64
C ALA A 324 10.86 -33.29 7.46
N PHE A 325 10.73 -31.95 7.70
CA PHE A 325 10.76 -30.96 6.65
C PHE A 325 12.10 -30.91 5.92
N GLN A 326 13.22 -31.04 6.66
CA GLN A 326 14.55 -31.10 6.08
C GLN A 326 14.76 -32.38 5.26
N GLY A 327 14.26 -33.52 5.73
CA GLY A 327 14.31 -34.79 4.99
C GLY A 327 13.52 -34.75 3.67
N LEU A 328 12.55 -33.83 3.54
CA LEU A 328 11.80 -33.58 2.32
C LEU A 328 12.34 -32.40 1.49
N ASP A 329 13.53 -31.87 1.86
CA ASP A 329 14.11 -30.67 1.25
C ASP A 329 13.12 -29.47 1.22
N ALA A 330 12.26 -29.36 2.23
CA ALA A 330 11.23 -28.36 2.32
C ALA A 330 11.68 -27.15 3.15
N ASN A 331 11.65 -25.97 2.55
CA ASN A 331 11.95 -24.71 3.23
C ASN A 331 10.80 -24.30 4.17
N PHE A 332 11.16 -23.93 5.40
CA PHE A 332 10.20 -23.52 6.45
C PHE A 332 10.78 -22.42 7.32
N ILE A 333 9.90 -21.69 7.99
CA ILE A 333 10.25 -20.76 9.07
C ILE A 333 9.76 -21.29 10.41
N SER A 334 10.53 -21.02 11.47
CA SER A 334 10.10 -21.13 12.86
C SER A 334 9.62 -19.77 13.34
N GLN A 335 8.51 -19.74 14.08
CA GLN A 335 7.92 -18.49 14.56
C GLN A 335 7.41 -18.67 15.99
N GLU A 336 7.56 -17.62 16.80
CA GLU A 336 7.01 -17.49 18.14
C GLU A 336 5.52 -17.84 18.15
N PHE A 337 5.07 -18.64 19.11
CA PHE A 337 3.66 -18.91 19.33
C PHE A 337 3.09 -17.91 20.33
N ILE A 338 2.15 -17.10 19.90
CA ILE A 338 1.49 -16.08 20.74
C ILE A 338 0.30 -16.72 21.46
N LYS A 339 0.57 -17.20 22.67
CA LYS A 339 -0.42 -17.95 23.48
C LYS A 339 -1.59 -17.07 23.90
N GLU A 340 -1.33 -15.82 24.24
CA GLU A 340 -2.35 -14.87 24.74
C GLU A 340 -3.39 -14.47 23.66
N ALA A 341 -3.11 -14.71 22.40
CA ALA A 341 -4.08 -14.49 21.32
C ALA A 341 -5.24 -15.51 21.31
N GLY A 342 -5.11 -16.64 22.04
CA GLY A 342 -6.19 -17.61 22.20
C GLY A 342 -6.73 -18.19 20.89
N GLY A 343 -5.86 -18.39 19.88
CA GLY A 343 -6.29 -18.87 18.56
C GLY A 343 -7.04 -17.83 17.72
N SER A 344 -6.93 -16.54 18.05
CA SER A 344 -7.62 -15.46 17.33
C SER A 344 -6.65 -14.56 16.61
N ASP A 345 -7.05 -14.03 15.45
CA ASP A 345 -6.34 -12.99 14.72
C ASP A 345 -7.31 -11.98 14.07
N LEU A 346 -6.78 -10.82 13.72
CA LEU A 346 -7.51 -9.79 12.97
C LEU A 346 -7.18 -9.89 11.49
N ARG A 347 -8.19 -9.97 10.63
CA ARG A 347 -8.07 -9.72 9.20
C ARG A 347 -8.44 -8.28 8.91
N CYS A 348 -7.45 -7.45 8.55
CA CYS A 348 -7.63 -6.09 8.07
C CYS A 348 -7.58 -6.07 6.53
N PHE A 349 -8.65 -5.61 5.89
CA PHE A 349 -8.69 -5.48 4.43
C PHE A 349 -8.29 -4.07 4.02
N VAL A 350 -7.14 -3.95 3.36
CA VAL A 350 -6.56 -2.67 2.94
C VAL A 350 -6.85 -2.44 1.46
N VAL A 351 -7.36 -1.25 1.14
CA VAL A 351 -7.50 -0.76 -0.24
C VAL A 351 -6.82 0.61 -0.33
N GLY A 352 -5.79 0.70 -1.15
CA GLY A 352 -4.93 1.88 -1.21
C GLY A 352 -4.25 2.14 0.14
N ARG A 353 -4.72 3.15 0.85
CA ARG A 353 -4.14 3.57 2.14
C ARG A 353 -5.15 3.55 3.28
N LYS A 354 -6.22 2.81 3.13
CA LYS A 354 -7.29 2.70 4.13
C LYS A 354 -7.58 1.23 4.44
N VAL A 355 -7.77 0.91 5.71
CA VAL A 355 -8.46 -0.32 6.10
C VAL A 355 -9.94 -0.08 5.86
N VAL A 356 -10.51 -0.73 4.86
CA VAL A 356 -11.91 -0.56 4.46
C VAL A 356 -12.85 -1.48 5.25
N ALA A 357 -12.35 -2.64 5.68
CA ALA A 357 -13.09 -3.60 6.47
C ALA A 357 -12.14 -4.37 7.39
N SER A 358 -12.66 -4.86 8.52
CA SER A 358 -11.94 -5.70 9.47
C SER A 358 -12.85 -6.77 10.07
N MET A 359 -12.28 -7.91 10.43
CA MET A 359 -12.96 -8.99 11.17
C MET A 359 -11.99 -9.66 12.13
N LEU A 360 -12.50 -10.11 13.25
CA LEU A 360 -11.81 -11.04 14.13
C LEU A 360 -12.10 -12.45 13.63
N ARG A 361 -11.04 -13.25 13.43
CA ARG A 361 -11.16 -14.68 13.13
C ARG A 361 -10.77 -15.44 14.39
N THR A 362 -11.57 -16.43 14.73
CA THR A 362 -11.33 -17.29 15.90
C THR A 362 -11.28 -18.74 15.44
N ALA A 363 -10.28 -19.48 15.91
CA ALA A 363 -10.11 -20.89 15.62
C ALA A 363 -11.28 -21.72 16.19
N ALA A 364 -11.51 -22.88 15.60
CA ALA A 364 -12.42 -23.85 16.18
C ALA A 364 -11.87 -24.34 17.55
N GLU A 365 -12.75 -24.87 18.39
CA GLU A 365 -12.37 -25.38 19.70
C GLU A 365 -11.27 -26.47 19.58
N GLY A 366 -10.21 -26.32 20.36
CA GLY A 366 -9.02 -27.20 20.31
C GLY A 366 -8.05 -26.91 19.16
N GLU A 367 -8.36 -25.97 18.26
CA GLU A 367 -7.49 -25.57 17.16
C GLU A 367 -6.81 -24.23 17.44
N PHE A 368 -5.68 -24.00 16.79
CA PHE A 368 -4.95 -22.71 16.88
C PHE A 368 -5.02 -21.88 15.59
N LYS A 369 -5.54 -22.46 14.50
CA LYS A 369 -5.66 -21.81 13.19
C LYS A 369 -7.01 -21.15 13.04
N SER A 370 -7.03 -19.84 12.94
CA SER A 370 -8.24 -19.01 12.80
C SER A 370 -8.81 -18.93 11.38
N ASN A 371 -8.23 -19.67 10.42
CA ASN A 371 -8.64 -19.63 9.02
C ASN A 371 -10.09 -20.08 8.84
N LEU A 372 -10.94 -19.26 8.20
CA LEU A 372 -12.36 -19.60 7.96
C LEU A 372 -12.54 -20.90 7.17
N HIS A 373 -11.67 -21.18 6.19
CA HIS A 373 -11.71 -22.44 5.42
C HIS A 373 -11.27 -23.68 6.23
N ALA A 374 -10.71 -23.48 7.41
CA ALA A 374 -10.31 -24.56 8.32
C ALA A 374 -11.28 -24.70 9.52
N GLY A 375 -12.50 -24.18 9.40
CA GLY A 375 -13.51 -24.26 10.46
C GLY A 375 -13.52 -23.09 11.44
N GLY A 376 -12.64 -22.11 11.28
CA GLY A 376 -12.66 -20.88 12.07
C GLY A 376 -13.91 -20.05 11.81
N THR A 377 -14.25 -19.19 12.75
CA THR A 377 -15.40 -18.27 12.68
C THR A 377 -14.92 -16.83 12.53
N GLY A 378 -15.76 -15.99 11.87
CA GLY A 378 -15.52 -14.56 11.72
C GLY A 378 -16.55 -13.74 12.50
N SER A 379 -16.11 -12.73 13.23
CA SER A 379 -16.97 -11.78 13.93
C SER A 379 -16.59 -10.33 13.64
N PRO A 380 -17.55 -9.37 13.64
CA PRO A 380 -17.26 -7.96 13.54
C PRO A 380 -16.32 -7.51 14.65
N VAL A 381 -15.39 -6.60 14.33
CA VAL A 381 -14.44 -6.07 15.30
C VAL A 381 -14.11 -4.62 15.04
N HIS A 382 -13.97 -3.85 16.11
CA HIS A 382 -13.38 -2.52 16.04
C HIS A 382 -11.86 -2.64 16.20
N ILE A 383 -11.13 -2.08 15.25
CA ILE A 383 -9.66 -2.04 15.28
C ILE A 383 -9.17 -0.72 15.87
N THR A 384 -8.08 -0.78 16.62
CA THR A 384 -7.42 0.39 17.18
C THR A 384 -6.76 1.24 16.09
N LYS A 385 -6.34 2.45 16.44
CA LYS A 385 -5.55 3.31 15.56
C LYS A 385 -4.23 2.64 15.16
N GLU A 386 -3.56 2.03 16.12
CA GLU A 386 -2.29 1.33 15.91
C GLU A 386 -2.43 0.12 14.97
N GLU A 387 -3.46 -0.72 15.17
CA GLU A 387 -3.76 -1.85 14.28
C GLU A 387 -4.03 -1.39 12.84
N ARG A 388 -4.75 -0.27 12.69
CA ARG A 388 -5.00 0.35 11.38
C ARG A 388 -3.72 0.85 10.72
N GLU A 389 -2.88 1.56 11.46
CA GLU A 389 -1.62 2.10 10.97
C GLU A 389 -0.65 0.99 10.55
N ILE A 390 -0.53 -0.06 11.36
CA ILE A 390 0.32 -1.22 11.07
C ILE A 390 -0.17 -1.95 9.81
N ALA A 391 -1.49 -2.19 9.68
CA ALA A 391 -2.07 -2.83 8.50
C ALA A 391 -1.74 -2.06 7.20
N VAL A 392 -1.96 -0.75 7.21
CA VAL A 392 -1.67 0.11 6.06
C VAL A 392 -0.17 0.17 5.75
N ARG A 393 0.67 0.28 6.78
CA ARG A 393 2.14 0.29 6.60
C ARG A 393 2.64 -1.02 6.02
N ALA A 394 2.19 -2.16 6.54
CA ALA A 394 2.57 -3.48 6.06
C ALA A 394 2.20 -3.69 4.58
N SER A 395 0.96 -3.34 4.20
CA SER A 395 0.53 -3.38 2.80
C SER A 395 1.42 -2.51 1.90
N ARG A 396 1.71 -1.27 2.34
CA ARG A 396 2.47 -0.29 1.57
C ARG A 396 3.92 -0.69 1.34
N VAL A 397 4.63 -1.19 2.37
CA VAL A 397 6.05 -1.53 2.23
C VAL A 397 6.26 -2.74 1.32
N LEU A 398 5.25 -3.61 1.17
CA LEU A 398 5.21 -4.70 0.20
C LEU A 398 4.74 -4.24 -1.20
N GLY A 399 4.40 -2.96 -1.38
CA GLY A 399 3.95 -2.40 -2.65
C GLY A 399 2.51 -2.78 -3.04
N LEU A 400 1.71 -3.29 -2.10
CA LEU A 400 0.35 -3.73 -2.37
C LEU A 400 -0.66 -2.59 -2.22
N ASN A 401 -1.49 -2.41 -3.23
CA ASN A 401 -2.65 -1.51 -3.18
C ASN A 401 -3.89 -2.21 -2.60
N ILE A 402 -4.00 -3.52 -2.80
CA ILE A 402 -5.05 -4.36 -2.21
C ILE A 402 -4.37 -5.46 -1.41
N ALA A 403 -4.69 -5.55 -0.13
CA ALA A 403 -4.12 -6.55 0.75
C ALA A 403 -5.09 -7.01 1.84
N GLY A 404 -4.98 -8.28 2.23
CA GLY A 404 -5.49 -8.79 3.49
C GLY A 404 -4.33 -8.90 4.46
N VAL A 405 -4.31 -8.09 5.49
CA VAL A 405 -3.27 -8.08 6.52
C VAL A 405 -3.78 -8.82 7.74
N ASP A 406 -3.09 -9.86 8.14
CA ASP A 406 -3.39 -10.64 9.33
C ASP A 406 -2.54 -10.15 10.48
N ILE A 407 -3.19 -9.75 11.56
CA ILE A 407 -2.59 -9.15 12.75
C ILE A 407 -2.99 -9.95 13.97
N ILE A 408 -2.02 -10.26 14.81
CA ILE A 408 -2.26 -10.90 16.10
C ILE A 408 -2.07 -9.88 17.22
N ARG A 409 -2.98 -9.90 18.19
CA ARG A 409 -2.89 -9.09 19.41
C ARG A 409 -1.98 -9.77 20.41
N THR A 410 -1.01 -9.05 20.93
CA THR A 410 -0.10 -9.52 21.98
C THR A 410 -0.09 -8.55 23.15
N ASN A 411 0.48 -8.96 24.27
CA ASN A 411 0.66 -8.11 25.44
C ASN A 411 1.54 -6.87 25.14
N ASP A 412 2.44 -6.98 24.16
CA ASP A 412 3.34 -5.90 23.72
C ASP A 412 2.81 -5.07 22.56
N GLY A 413 1.52 -5.24 22.19
CA GLY A 413 0.89 -4.57 21.06
C GLY A 413 0.62 -5.48 19.86
N PRO A 414 0.10 -4.93 18.76
CA PRO A 414 -0.28 -5.72 17.59
C PRO A 414 0.96 -6.11 16.77
N LYS A 415 1.03 -7.38 16.33
CA LYS A 415 2.07 -7.92 15.45
C LYS A 415 1.48 -8.44 14.14
N VAL A 416 2.13 -8.20 13.00
CA VAL A 416 1.70 -8.70 11.68
C VAL A 416 2.12 -10.16 11.52
N LEU A 417 1.17 -11.03 11.18
CA LEU A 417 1.41 -12.44 10.88
C LEU A 417 1.74 -12.68 9.41
N GLU A 418 0.94 -12.10 8.53
CA GLU A 418 1.11 -12.20 7.07
C GLU A 418 0.37 -11.11 6.31
N VAL A 419 0.75 -10.90 5.05
CA VAL A 419 0.10 -9.96 4.13
C VAL A 419 -0.25 -10.67 2.83
N ASN A 420 -1.52 -10.76 2.52
CA ASN A 420 -2.06 -11.50 1.37
C ASN A 420 -2.38 -10.55 0.21
N SER A 421 -1.78 -10.78 -0.97
CA SER A 421 -1.99 -9.97 -2.19
C SER A 421 -3.31 -10.25 -2.93
N SER A 422 -3.99 -11.33 -2.62
CA SER A 422 -5.27 -11.73 -3.25
C SER A 422 -6.27 -12.21 -2.20
N PRO A 423 -6.66 -11.35 -1.22
CA PRO A 423 -7.55 -11.77 -0.14
C PRO A 423 -8.95 -12.07 -0.68
N GLY A 424 -9.61 -13.10 -0.12
CA GLY A 424 -11.00 -13.44 -0.43
C GLY A 424 -11.97 -12.36 0.08
N LEU A 425 -13.05 -12.12 -0.66
CA LEU A 425 -14.08 -11.13 -0.26
C LEU A 425 -15.20 -11.74 0.57
N GLU A 426 -15.52 -13.02 0.38
CA GLU A 426 -16.70 -13.66 0.97
C GLU A 426 -16.75 -13.51 2.50
N GLY A 427 -15.71 -13.97 3.18
CA GLY A 427 -15.67 -13.93 4.65
C GLY A 427 -15.69 -12.50 5.21
N ILE A 428 -14.97 -11.57 4.59
CA ILE A 428 -14.88 -10.20 5.09
C ILE A 428 -16.17 -9.41 4.81
N GLU A 429 -16.79 -9.54 3.62
CA GLU A 429 -18.04 -8.86 3.29
C GLU A 429 -19.22 -9.44 4.09
N SER A 430 -19.28 -10.78 4.25
CA SER A 430 -20.33 -11.43 5.05
C SER A 430 -20.26 -11.04 6.53
N THR A 431 -19.06 -10.89 7.08
CA THR A 431 -18.85 -10.54 8.49
C THR A 431 -19.01 -9.05 8.76
N SER A 432 -18.30 -8.20 8.00
CA SER A 432 -18.26 -6.75 8.24
C SER A 432 -19.47 -6.00 7.69
N LYS A 433 -20.24 -6.61 6.77
CA LYS A 433 -21.31 -5.97 5.99
C LYS A 433 -20.86 -4.78 5.14
N VAL A 434 -19.55 -4.69 4.88
CA VAL A 434 -18.95 -3.64 4.05
C VAL A 434 -18.79 -4.14 2.62
N ASP A 435 -19.22 -3.35 1.63
CA ASP A 435 -19.01 -3.61 0.20
C ASP A 435 -17.55 -3.33 -0.21
N VAL A 436 -16.70 -4.34 0.00
CA VAL A 436 -15.25 -4.25 -0.28
C VAL A 436 -14.99 -4.24 -1.78
N ALA A 437 -15.79 -4.97 -2.56
CA ALA A 437 -15.66 -4.98 -4.02
C ALA A 437 -15.85 -3.57 -4.60
N SER A 438 -16.87 -2.82 -4.14
CA SER A 438 -17.06 -1.42 -4.54
C SER A 438 -15.88 -0.51 -4.17
N ALA A 439 -15.30 -0.70 -2.98
CA ALA A 439 -14.12 0.06 -2.59
C ALA A 439 -12.93 -0.18 -3.54
N ILE A 440 -12.73 -1.44 -3.97
CA ILE A 440 -11.67 -1.82 -4.90
C ILE A 440 -11.90 -1.22 -6.29
N VAL A 441 -13.10 -1.36 -6.87
CA VAL A 441 -13.40 -0.85 -8.21
C VAL A 441 -13.29 0.67 -8.25
N LYS A 442 -13.80 1.38 -7.23
CA LYS A 442 -13.64 2.85 -7.10
C LYS A 442 -12.17 3.26 -6.94
N PHE A 443 -11.36 2.47 -6.25
CA PHE A 443 -9.93 2.69 -6.16
C PHE A 443 -9.26 2.56 -7.54
N ILE A 444 -9.61 1.54 -8.33
CA ILE A 444 -9.13 1.35 -9.71
C ILE A 444 -9.52 2.54 -10.57
N GLU A 445 -10.81 2.95 -10.56
CA GLU A 445 -11.28 4.13 -11.29
C GLU A 445 -10.41 5.36 -10.99
N SER A 446 -10.15 5.63 -9.72
CA SER A 446 -9.39 6.80 -9.30
C SER A 446 -7.94 6.78 -9.81
N ASN A 447 -7.31 5.59 -9.85
CA ASN A 447 -5.93 5.45 -10.27
C ASN A 447 -5.75 5.40 -11.79
N VAL A 448 -6.66 4.74 -12.53
CA VAL A 448 -6.64 4.71 -14.00
C VAL A 448 -6.92 6.10 -14.59
N ARG A 449 -7.84 6.85 -14.00
CA ARG A 449 -8.17 8.22 -14.43
C ARG A 449 -7.00 9.18 -14.27
N SER A 450 -6.28 9.05 -13.16
CA SER A 450 -5.06 9.82 -12.91
C SER A 450 -3.96 9.51 -13.97
N LEU A 451 -3.89 8.28 -14.46
CA LEU A 451 -2.96 7.88 -15.52
C LEU A 451 -3.37 8.40 -16.91
N ARG A 452 -4.67 8.43 -17.23
CA ARG A 452 -5.18 8.95 -18.51
C ARG A 452 -5.04 10.47 -18.63
N SER A 453 -5.16 11.20 -17.53
CA SER A 453 -4.98 12.67 -17.53
C SER A 453 -3.53 13.10 -17.71
N ILE A 454 -2.58 12.16 -17.81
CA ILE A 454 -1.15 12.41 -17.97
C ILE A 454 -0.70 12.18 -19.44
N LYS A 455 -1.49 11.50 -20.26
CA LYS A 455 -1.25 11.33 -21.70
C LYS A 455 -1.84 12.50 -22.49
#